data_71764b210a221556b22d22d652ae78ed
#
_entry.id   71764b210a221556b22d22d652ae78ed
#
_cell.length_a   1.000
_cell.length_b   1.000
_cell.length_c   1.000
_cell.angle_alpha   90.00
_cell.angle_beta   90.00
_cell.angle_gamma   90.00
#
_symmetry.space_group_name_H-M   'P 1'
#
loop_
_entity.id
_entity.type
_entity.pdbx_description
1 polymer ?
#
loop_
_entity_poly.entity_id
_entity_poly.type
_entity_poly.pdbx_seq_one_letter_code
_entity_poly.pdbx_strand_id
1 'polypeptide(L)'
;SIEIDSVENLNSYLKEINLTTISINFYNGIIHAIDELKKNNVSVDLDVFDTDNNISQVEIIRENNDFDNYDLIIGPLINRNFNAFFKKEFKSNSISPLVYDGINLNSNTIVPEANDLLKRQKMFSIIDDLILNNQDQCALIISDSLNQKSKKALLERFPLAEIIDLNKINNSVDPKVTDSLLGFNKENWVFLETKKPNLVSSVTSLLNSQITDER
;
A
#
# COMPACT_ATOMS: atom_id res chain seq x y z
N SER A 1 -17.06 7.68 24.06
CA SER A 1 -17.57 9.05 23.84
C SER A 1 -16.54 10.02 24.36
N ILE A 2 -16.19 11.01 23.54
CA ILE A 2 -15.30 12.10 23.94
C ILE A 2 -16.23 13.22 24.45
N GLU A 3 -16.11 13.58 25.72
CA GLU A 3 -16.76 14.76 26.25
C GLU A 3 -16.01 15.99 25.75
N ILE A 4 -16.64 16.78 24.90
CA ILE A 4 -16.10 18.03 24.37
C ILE A 4 -16.70 19.16 25.17
N ASP A 5 -15.97 19.62 26.20
CA ASP A 5 -16.44 20.63 27.13
C ASP A 5 -16.38 22.07 26.59
N SER A 6 -15.72 22.32 25.45
CA SER A 6 -15.62 23.67 24.88
C SER A 6 -15.27 23.63 23.38
N VAL A 7 -15.58 24.74 22.67
CA VAL A 7 -15.23 24.94 21.25
C VAL A 7 -13.70 24.93 21.03
N GLU A 8 -12.91 25.36 22.01
CA GLU A 8 -11.44 25.33 21.93
C GLU A 8 -10.91 23.90 21.97
N ASN A 9 -11.48 23.05 22.84
CA ASN A 9 -11.14 21.62 22.90
C ASN A 9 -11.52 20.90 21.62
N LEU A 10 -12.67 21.21 21.03
CA LEU A 10 -13.08 20.68 19.73
C LEU A 10 -12.11 21.08 18.64
N ASN A 11 -11.75 22.35 18.55
CA ASN A 11 -10.82 22.85 17.54
C ASN A 11 -9.40 22.23 17.68
N SER A 12 -8.95 22.00 18.90
CA SER A 12 -7.69 21.32 19.17
C SER A 12 -7.77 19.85 18.71
N TYR A 13 -8.84 19.17 19.10
CA TYR A 13 -9.07 17.77 18.75
C TYR A 13 -9.18 17.56 17.23
N LEU A 14 -9.83 18.47 16.50
CA LEU A 14 -9.98 18.40 15.04
C LEU A 14 -8.68 18.72 14.28
N LYS A 15 -7.68 19.31 14.94
CA LYS A 15 -6.34 19.52 14.36
C LYS A 15 -5.45 18.30 14.50
N GLU A 16 -5.78 17.37 15.38
CA GLU A 16 -5.02 16.14 15.57
C GLU A 16 -5.41 15.10 14.52
N ILE A 17 -4.45 14.29 14.09
CA ILE A 17 -4.71 13.13 13.24
C ILE A 17 -5.22 11.99 14.12
N ASN A 18 -6.53 11.82 14.15
CA ASN A 18 -7.21 10.76 14.89
C ASN A 18 -8.32 10.13 14.02
N LEU A 19 -8.95 9.06 14.51
CA LEU A 19 -9.97 8.34 13.72
C LEU A 19 -11.17 9.21 13.35
N THR A 20 -11.59 10.10 14.24
CA THR A 20 -12.71 11.03 13.99
C THR A 20 -12.37 12.00 12.87
N THR A 21 -11.19 12.63 12.92
CA THR A 21 -10.75 13.58 11.88
C THR A 21 -10.55 12.89 10.53
N ILE A 22 -10.02 11.67 10.52
CA ILE A 22 -9.91 10.86 9.31
C ILE A 22 -11.30 10.59 8.72
N SER A 23 -12.26 10.15 9.54
CA SER A 23 -13.62 9.84 9.09
C SER A 23 -14.36 11.07 8.56
N ILE A 24 -14.25 12.21 9.24
CA ILE A 24 -14.83 13.48 8.80
C ILE A 24 -14.23 13.94 7.47
N ASN A 25 -12.91 13.91 7.35
CA ASN A 25 -12.23 14.32 6.12
C ASN A 25 -12.57 13.38 4.96
N PHE A 26 -12.68 12.09 5.21
CA PHE A 26 -13.10 11.12 4.22
C PHE A 26 -14.55 11.37 3.75
N TYR A 27 -15.46 11.58 4.69
CA TYR A 27 -16.85 11.93 4.40
C TYR A 27 -16.97 13.23 3.58
N ASN A 28 -16.23 14.27 3.94
CA ASN A 28 -16.19 15.52 3.18
C ASN A 28 -15.67 15.29 1.74
N GLY A 29 -14.70 14.42 1.57
CA GLY A 29 -14.21 14.00 0.26
C GLY A 29 -15.29 13.32 -0.59
N ILE A 30 -16.11 12.44 0.02
CA ILE A 30 -17.25 11.80 -0.66
C ILE A 30 -18.28 12.85 -1.10
N ILE A 31 -18.67 13.77 -0.22
CA ILE A 31 -19.62 14.85 -0.56
C ILE A 31 -19.11 15.69 -1.73
N HIS A 32 -17.83 16.05 -1.70
CA HIS A 32 -17.22 16.78 -2.82
C HIS A 32 -17.24 16.00 -4.13
N ALA A 33 -16.93 14.71 -4.08
CA ALA A 33 -16.98 13.84 -5.26
C ALA A 33 -18.42 13.72 -5.83
N ILE A 34 -19.43 13.61 -4.97
CA ILE A 34 -20.84 13.59 -5.37
C ILE A 34 -21.22 14.90 -6.07
N ASP A 35 -20.77 16.03 -5.56
CA ASP A 35 -21.04 17.34 -6.19
C ASP A 35 -20.39 17.45 -7.59
N GLU A 36 -19.21 16.87 -7.79
CA GLU A 36 -18.59 16.77 -9.12
C GLU A 36 -19.37 15.82 -10.05
N LEU A 37 -19.86 14.70 -9.54
CA LEU A 37 -20.69 13.75 -10.30
C LEU A 37 -21.99 14.39 -10.77
N LYS A 38 -22.65 15.21 -9.92
CA LYS A 38 -23.86 15.95 -10.27
C LYS A 38 -23.64 16.90 -11.46
N LYS A 39 -22.46 17.54 -11.56
CA LYS A 39 -22.12 18.39 -12.71
C LYS A 39 -22.07 17.61 -14.01
N ASN A 40 -21.79 16.29 -13.93
CA ASN A 40 -21.77 15.37 -15.06
C ASN A 40 -23.09 14.60 -15.25
N ASN A 41 -24.20 15.11 -14.65
CA ASN A 41 -25.55 14.51 -14.71
C ASN A 41 -25.63 13.10 -14.11
N VAL A 42 -24.77 12.76 -13.16
CA VAL A 42 -24.85 11.52 -12.37
C VAL A 42 -25.55 11.83 -11.06
N SER A 43 -26.69 11.17 -10.81
CA SER A 43 -27.40 11.25 -9.52
C SER A 43 -26.87 10.18 -8.57
N VAL A 44 -26.64 10.54 -7.33
CA VAL A 44 -26.18 9.63 -6.27
C VAL A 44 -27.06 9.82 -5.04
N ASP A 45 -27.65 8.74 -4.55
CA ASP A 45 -28.28 8.65 -3.25
C ASP A 45 -27.25 8.10 -2.26
N LEU A 46 -26.99 8.82 -1.18
CA LEU A 46 -25.95 8.50 -0.20
C LEU A 46 -26.56 8.20 1.17
N ASP A 47 -26.42 6.96 1.62
CA ASP A 47 -26.67 6.56 3.00
C ASP A 47 -25.36 6.52 3.80
N VAL A 48 -25.36 7.10 4.99
CA VAL A 48 -24.16 7.18 5.84
C VAL A 48 -24.46 6.50 7.17
N PHE A 49 -23.59 5.56 7.54
CA PHE A 49 -23.71 4.80 8.78
C PHE A 49 -22.50 5.06 9.68
N ASP A 50 -22.75 5.52 10.89
CA ASP A 50 -21.70 5.62 11.91
C ASP A 50 -21.50 4.28 12.59
N THR A 51 -20.29 3.73 12.47
CA THR A 51 -19.91 2.45 13.09
C THR A 51 -19.44 2.59 14.53
N ASP A 52 -19.30 3.83 15.04
CA ASP A 52 -18.70 4.12 16.36
C ASP A 52 -17.39 3.34 16.62
N ASN A 53 -16.70 2.98 15.56
CA ASN A 53 -15.54 2.09 15.59
C ASN A 53 -15.77 0.81 16.42
N ASN A 54 -16.98 0.27 16.42
CA ASN A 54 -17.45 -0.82 17.25
C ASN A 54 -18.01 -1.97 16.39
N ILE A 55 -17.47 -3.18 16.59
CA ILE A 55 -17.87 -4.38 15.84
C ILE A 55 -19.37 -4.70 16.04
N SER A 56 -19.91 -4.57 17.25
CA SER A 56 -21.32 -4.83 17.49
C SER A 56 -22.23 -3.85 16.75
N GLN A 57 -21.83 -2.57 16.66
CA GLN A 57 -22.55 -1.58 15.89
C GLN A 57 -22.50 -1.90 14.38
N VAL A 58 -21.34 -2.36 13.88
CA VAL A 58 -21.19 -2.82 12.50
C VAL A 58 -22.11 -3.99 12.19
N GLU A 59 -22.24 -4.96 13.12
CA GLU A 59 -23.14 -6.11 12.98
C GLU A 59 -24.61 -5.68 12.97
N ILE A 60 -25.00 -4.76 13.86
CA ILE A 60 -26.36 -4.18 13.88
C ILE A 60 -26.67 -3.48 12.56
N ILE A 61 -25.78 -2.63 12.05
CA ILE A 61 -25.94 -1.93 10.76
C ILE A 61 -26.13 -2.97 9.64
N ARG A 62 -25.26 -3.98 9.59
CA ARG A 62 -25.33 -5.04 8.57
C ARG A 62 -26.64 -5.82 8.60
N GLU A 63 -27.18 -6.10 9.78
CA GLU A 63 -28.38 -6.94 9.94
C GLU A 63 -29.68 -6.17 9.68
N ASN A 64 -29.70 -4.86 9.94
CA ASN A 64 -30.87 -4.03 9.81
C ASN A 64 -31.04 -3.38 8.44
N ASN A 65 -30.10 -3.54 7.52
CA ASN A 65 -30.14 -2.94 6.20
C ASN A 65 -29.88 -4.00 5.11
N ASP A 66 -30.52 -3.81 3.96
CA ASP A 66 -30.34 -4.68 2.79
C ASP A 66 -29.26 -4.12 1.87
N PHE A 67 -28.00 -4.50 2.16
CA PHE A 67 -26.85 -4.05 1.41
C PHE A 67 -26.73 -4.64 0.00
N ASP A 68 -27.51 -5.64 -0.35
CA ASP A 68 -27.56 -6.17 -1.72
C ASP A 68 -28.29 -5.23 -2.72
N ASN A 69 -28.98 -4.22 -2.20
CA ASN A 69 -29.69 -3.19 -3.00
C ASN A 69 -28.83 -1.94 -3.28
N TYR A 70 -27.61 -1.86 -2.74
CA TYR A 70 -26.69 -0.76 -3.04
C TYR A 70 -25.83 -1.10 -4.26
N ASP A 71 -25.52 -0.11 -5.08
CA ASP A 71 -24.55 -0.25 -6.18
C ASP A 71 -23.11 -0.31 -5.67
N LEU A 72 -22.83 0.40 -4.56
CA LEU A 72 -21.52 0.51 -3.99
C LEU A 72 -21.55 0.68 -2.48
N ILE A 73 -20.68 -0.05 -1.78
CA ILE A 73 -20.44 0.08 -0.35
C ILE A 73 -19.01 0.59 -0.15
N ILE A 74 -18.84 1.71 0.56
CA ILE A 74 -17.53 2.29 0.84
C ILE A 74 -17.21 2.15 2.33
N GLY A 75 -16.17 1.40 2.67
CA GLY A 75 -15.80 1.11 4.05
C GLY A 75 -16.46 -0.16 4.61
N PRO A 76 -16.45 -0.38 5.93
CA PRO A 76 -15.85 0.44 7.01
C PRO A 76 -14.36 0.77 6.82
N LEU A 77 -13.90 1.91 7.37
CA LEU A 77 -12.55 2.43 7.13
C LEU A 77 -11.44 1.62 7.84
N ILE A 78 -11.78 0.79 8.84
CA ILE A 78 -10.84 0.08 9.69
C ILE A 78 -10.93 -1.43 9.45
N ASN A 79 -9.80 -2.13 9.33
CA ASN A 79 -9.72 -3.55 9.00
C ASN A 79 -10.67 -4.43 9.81
N ARG A 80 -10.64 -4.31 11.15
CA ARG A 80 -11.45 -5.17 12.01
C ARG A 80 -12.94 -4.99 11.75
N ASN A 81 -13.37 -3.76 11.51
CA ASN A 81 -14.76 -3.41 11.21
C ASN A 81 -15.14 -3.84 9.79
N PHE A 82 -14.22 -3.65 8.82
CA PHE A 82 -14.39 -4.12 7.45
C PHE A 82 -14.57 -5.65 7.41
N ASN A 83 -13.67 -6.37 8.06
CA ASN A 83 -13.73 -7.84 8.13
C ASN A 83 -15.00 -8.33 8.87
N ALA A 84 -15.47 -7.61 9.90
CA ALA A 84 -16.70 -7.93 10.60
C ALA A 84 -17.95 -7.70 9.72
N PHE A 85 -17.95 -6.62 8.94
CA PHE A 85 -19.03 -6.30 8.00
C PHE A 85 -19.11 -7.33 6.88
N PHE A 86 -17.99 -7.64 6.24
CA PHE A 86 -17.88 -8.58 5.13
C PHE A 86 -17.64 -10.05 5.55
N LYS A 87 -18.05 -10.43 6.77
CA LYS A 87 -18.23 -11.86 7.13
C LYS A 87 -19.28 -12.54 6.25
N LYS A 88 -20.27 -11.77 5.77
CA LYS A 88 -21.25 -12.16 4.76
C LYS A 88 -20.87 -11.49 3.44
N GLU A 89 -20.93 -12.23 2.35
CA GLU A 89 -20.77 -11.68 1.00
C GLU A 89 -22.03 -10.92 0.59
N PHE A 90 -21.84 -9.82 -0.10
CA PHE A 90 -22.89 -9.02 -0.73
C PHE A 90 -22.69 -9.01 -2.24
N LYS A 91 -23.78 -8.82 -2.99
CA LYS A 91 -23.74 -8.67 -4.46
C LYS A 91 -23.15 -7.33 -4.86
N SER A 92 -23.31 -6.33 -4.01
CA SER A 92 -22.83 -4.97 -4.22
C SER A 92 -21.31 -4.92 -4.32
N ASN A 93 -20.81 -4.04 -5.17
CA ASN A 93 -19.38 -3.74 -5.17
C ASN A 93 -18.99 -3.08 -3.85
N SER A 94 -17.78 -3.33 -3.39
CA SER A 94 -17.27 -2.74 -2.15
C SER A 94 -15.90 -2.10 -2.35
N ILE A 95 -15.63 -1.05 -1.60
CA ILE A 95 -14.32 -0.40 -1.57
C ILE A 95 -13.83 -0.38 -0.13
N SER A 96 -12.59 -0.89 0.08
CA SER A 96 -11.84 -0.65 1.32
C SER A 96 -10.91 0.55 1.10
N PRO A 97 -11.29 1.78 1.51
CA PRO A 97 -10.63 2.98 1.00
C PRO A 97 -9.28 3.27 1.64
N LEU A 98 -9.04 2.81 2.86
CA LEU A 98 -7.81 3.12 3.63
C LEU A 98 -6.96 1.89 3.92
N VAL A 99 -7.48 0.71 3.66
CA VAL A 99 -6.82 -0.53 4.07
C VAL A 99 -6.80 -1.52 2.93
N TYR A 100 -5.64 -2.10 2.70
CA TYR A 100 -5.41 -3.12 1.68
C TYR A 100 -4.77 -4.40 2.25
N ASP A 101 -4.22 -4.35 3.45
CA ASP A 101 -3.57 -5.48 4.12
C ASP A 101 -4.42 -5.96 5.31
N GLY A 102 -4.46 -7.27 5.50
CA GLY A 102 -5.22 -7.89 6.61
C GLY A 102 -6.73 -7.80 6.49
N ILE A 103 -7.28 -7.57 5.28
CA ILE A 103 -8.72 -7.60 5.01
C ILE A 103 -9.13 -8.84 4.22
N ASN A 104 -10.35 -9.32 4.49
CA ASN A 104 -10.96 -10.38 3.71
C ASN A 104 -11.48 -9.78 2.41
N LEU A 105 -10.78 -10.09 1.31
CA LEU A 105 -11.18 -9.65 -0.03
C LEU A 105 -12.24 -10.59 -0.58
N ASN A 106 -13.43 -10.06 -0.85
CA ASN A 106 -14.44 -10.71 -1.67
C ASN A 106 -14.20 -10.42 -3.15
N SER A 107 -14.80 -11.18 -4.05
CA SER A 107 -14.63 -11.02 -5.49
C SER A 107 -14.94 -9.60 -6.01
N ASN A 108 -15.83 -8.90 -5.31
CA ASN A 108 -16.32 -7.56 -5.67
C ASN A 108 -15.66 -6.44 -4.82
N THR A 109 -14.55 -6.72 -4.12
CA THR A 109 -13.87 -5.72 -3.28
C THR A 109 -12.74 -5.04 -4.02
N ILE A 110 -12.81 -3.73 -4.10
CA ILE A 110 -11.77 -2.86 -4.65
C ILE A 110 -10.95 -2.30 -3.50
N VAL A 111 -9.63 -2.33 -3.65
CA VAL A 111 -8.67 -1.74 -2.71
C VAL A 111 -7.83 -0.68 -3.43
N PRO A 112 -7.44 0.41 -2.75
CA PRO A 112 -6.69 1.50 -3.37
C PRO A 112 -5.27 1.11 -3.73
N GLU A 113 -4.75 0.08 -3.10
CA GLU A 113 -3.37 -0.34 -3.26
C GLU A 113 -3.26 -1.87 -3.29
N ALA A 114 -2.50 -2.39 -4.24
CA ALA A 114 -2.19 -3.82 -4.29
C ALA A 114 -1.35 -4.22 -3.06
N ASN A 115 -1.58 -5.42 -2.54
CA ASN A 115 -0.74 -5.98 -1.49
C ASN A 115 0.69 -6.25 -2.01
N ASP A 116 1.63 -6.45 -1.09
CA ASP A 116 3.05 -6.66 -1.43
C ASP A 116 3.26 -7.85 -2.37
N LEU A 117 2.44 -8.89 -2.29
CA LEU A 117 2.50 -10.05 -3.18
C LEU A 117 2.15 -9.67 -4.62
N LEU A 118 1.04 -8.96 -4.83
CA LEU A 118 0.61 -8.52 -6.17
C LEU A 118 1.60 -7.51 -6.77
N LYS A 119 2.12 -6.59 -5.95
CA LYS A 119 3.17 -5.64 -6.38
C LYS A 119 4.41 -6.39 -6.86
N ARG A 120 4.83 -7.41 -6.13
CA ARG A 120 5.99 -8.25 -6.49
C ARG A 120 5.73 -9.07 -7.74
N GLN A 121 4.56 -9.68 -7.87
CA GLN A 121 4.19 -10.39 -9.09
C GLN A 121 4.20 -9.48 -10.31
N LYS A 122 3.68 -8.25 -10.17
CA LYS A 122 3.72 -7.27 -11.26
C LYS A 122 5.14 -6.82 -11.58
N MET A 123 5.97 -6.60 -10.56
CA MET A 123 7.39 -6.30 -10.74
C MET A 123 8.08 -7.42 -11.54
N PHE A 124 7.90 -8.68 -11.15
CA PHE A 124 8.50 -9.81 -11.87
C PHE A 124 7.97 -9.94 -13.31
N SER A 125 6.69 -9.70 -13.55
CA SER A 125 6.14 -9.69 -14.90
C SER A 125 6.83 -8.64 -15.79
N ILE A 126 7.05 -7.42 -15.28
CA ILE A 126 7.77 -6.37 -16.01
C ILE A 126 9.23 -6.77 -16.27
N ILE A 127 9.89 -7.35 -15.27
CA ILE A 127 11.27 -7.81 -15.40
C ILE A 127 11.35 -8.93 -16.45
N ASP A 128 10.42 -9.87 -16.46
CA ASP A 128 10.40 -10.96 -17.43
C ASP A 128 10.27 -10.46 -18.87
N ASP A 129 9.41 -9.45 -19.09
CA ASP A 129 9.25 -8.81 -20.40
C ASP A 129 10.53 -8.08 -20.86
N LEU A 130 11.26 -7.48 -19.91
CA LEU A 130 12.54 -6.81 -20.22
C LEU A 130 13.70 -7.80 -20.46
N ILE A 131 13.76 -8.90 -19.68
CA ILE A 131 14.78 -9.94 -19.82
C ILE A 131 14.69 -10.67 -21.17
N LEU A 132 13.48 -10.85 -21.70
CA LEU A 132 13.30 -11.46 -23.03
C LEU A 132 14.04 -10.71 -24.14
N ASN A 133 14.31 -9.42 -23.94
CA ASN A 133 14.96 -8.55 -24.90
C ASN A 133 16.47 -8.37 -24.66
N ASN A 134 17.00 -8.77 -23.51
CA ASN A 134 18.42 -8.58 -23.18
C ASN A 134 18.95 -9.74 -22.31
N GLN A 135 19.95 -10.47 -22.80
CA GLN A 135 20.49 -11.67 -22.15
C GLN A 135 21.74 -11.41 -21.27
N ASP A 136 22.32 -10.23 -21.31
CA ASP A 136 23.57 -9.91 -20.61
C ASP A 136 23.31 -9.00 -19.40
N GLN A 137 22.86 -9.63 -18.31
CA GLN A 137 22.43 -8.94 -17.10
C GLN A 137 23.23 -9.33 -15.88
N CYS A 138 23.40 -8.37 -14.97
CA CYS A 138 23.94 -8.59 -13.64
C CYS A 138 22.89 -8.21 -12.60
N ALA A 139 22.55 -9.12 -11.71
CA ALA A 139 21.60 -8.87 -10.64
C ALA A 139 22.30 -8.67 -9.30
N LEU A 140 21.98 -7.60 -8.60
CA LEU A 140 22.46 -7.26 -7.26
C LEU A 140 21.29 -7.10 -6.31
N ILE A 141 21.28 -7.83 -5.20
CA ILE A 141 20.24 -7.74 -4.16
C ILE A 141 20.84 -7.05 -2.93
N ILE A 142 20.30 -5.89 -2.58
CA ILE A 142 20.66 -5.16 -1.37
C ILE A 142 19.48 -5.28 -0.41
N SER A 143 19.69 -5.96 0.73
CA SER A 143 18.59 -6.24 1.66
C SER A 143 18.98 -6.03 3.11
N ASP A 144 17.99 -5.68 3.94
CA ASP A 144 18.15 -5.68 5.39
C ASP A 144 17.61 -6.96 6.04
N SER A 145 17.90 -7.14 7.34
CA SER A 145 17.50 -8.34 8.09
C SER A 145 15.98 -8.51 8.27
N LEU A 146 15.18 -7.48 7.97
CA LEU A 146 13.72 -7.51 8.12
C LEU A 146 13.01 -8.05 6.87
N ASN A 147 13.69 -8.06 5.73
CA ASN A 147 13.10 -8.39 4.42
C ASN A 147 13.57 -9.74 3.87
N GLN A 148 13.83 -10.73 4.73
CA GLN A 148 14.36 -12.04 4.34
C GLN A 148 13.44 -12.82 3.37
N LYS A 149 12.12 -12.71 3.53
CA LYS A 149 11.16 -13.36 2.60
C LYS A 149 11.29 -12.79 1.18
N SER A 150 11.40 -11.48 1.07
CA SER A 150 11.60 -10.79 -0.20
C SER A 150 12.92 -11.15 -0.85
N LYS A 151 14.00 -11.13 -0.07
CA LYS A 151 15.33 -11.57 -0.51
C LYS A 151 15.30 -12.99 -1.06
N LYS A 152 14.63 -13.92 -0.34
CA LYS A 152 14.52 -15.30 -0.79
C LYS A 152 13.79 -15.42 -2.13
N ALA A 153 12.66 -14.73 -2.30
CA ALA A 153 11.91 -14.75 -3.55
C ALA A 153 12.72 -14.18 -4.73
N LEU A 154 13.55 -13.16 -4.49
CA LEU A 154 14.46 -12.64 -5.50
C LEU A 154 15.57 -13.63 -5.85
N LEU A 155 16.14 -14.32 -4.86
CA LEU A 155 17.16 -15.35 -5.09
C LEU A 155 16.61 -16.57 -5.85
N GLU A 156 15.37 -16.95 -5.60
CA GLU A 156 14.71 -18.01 -6.38
C GLU A 156 14.57 -17.61 -7.87
N ARG A 157 14.36 -16.30 -8.14
CA ARG A 157 14.24 -15.78 -9.51
C ARG A 157 15.58 -15.49 -10.16
N PHE A 158 16.56 -15.00 -9.37
CA PHE A 158 17.92 -14.65 -9.80
C PHE A 158 18.96 -15.42 -8.97
N PRO A 159 19.17 -16.71 -9.22
CA PRO A 159 20.02 -17.56 -8.38
C PRO A 159 21.50 -17.17 -8.43
N LEU A 160 21.93 -16.44 -9.44
CA LEU A 160 23.30 -15.93 -9.60
C LEU A 160 23.46 -14.48 -9.15
N ALA A 161 22.44 -13.90 -8.51
CA ALA A 161 22.52 -12.53 -8.02
C ALA A 161 23.57 -12.40 -6.91
N GLU A 162 24.37 -11.34 -7.00
CA GLU A 162 25.23 -10.91 -5.91
C GLU A 162 24.40 -10.30 -4.77
N ILE A 163 24.89 -10.38 -3.54
CA ILE A 163 24.14 -9.99 -2.34
C ILE A 163 24.95 -9.01 -1.50
N ILE A 164 24.31 -7.90 -1.12
CA ILE A 164 24.78 -7.03 -0.06
C ILE A 164 23.79 -7.08 1.09
N ASP A 165 24.21 -7.67 2.21
CA ASP A 165 23.44 -7.65 3.45
C ASP A 165 23.76 -6.39 4.25
N LEU A 166 22.76 -5.57 4.47
CA LEU A 166 22.86 -4.39 5.30
C LEU A 166 22.84 -4.79 6.77
N ASN A 167 23.93 -4.52 7.47
CA ASN A 167 23.98 -4.85 8.88
C ASN A 167 23.19 -3.83 9.73
N LYS A 168 22.83 -4.23 10.96
CA LYS A 168 22.00 -3.40 11.86
C LYS A 168 22.71 -2.12 12.34
N ILE A 169 24.03 -2.08 12.25
CA ILE A 169 24.86 -1.00 12.83
C ILE A 169 25.12 0.08 11.76
N ASN A 170 25.43 -0.33 10.54
CA ASN A 170 25.71 0.58 9.43
C ASN A 170 24.60 0.45 8.40
N ASN A 171 23.61 1.35 8.43
CA ASN A 171 22.56 1.46 7.41
C ASN A 171 23.10 2.08 6.09
N SER A 172 24.33 1.79 5.73
CA SER A 172 24.97 2.30 4.52
C SER A 172 25.66 1.18 3.77
N VAL A 173 25.68 1.31 2.47
CA VAL A 173 26.42 0.43 1.56
C VAL A 173 27.76 1.08 1.27
N ASP A 174 28.84 0.28 1.31
CA ASP A 174 30.16 0.77 0.92
C ASP A 174 30.21 0.93 -0.62
N PRO A 175 30.52 2.16 -1.10
CA PRO A 175 30.63 2.44 -2.54
C PRO A 175 31.58 1.51 -3.29
N LYS A 176 32.67 1.08 -2.64
CA LYS A 176 33.65 0.17 -3.25
C LYS A 176 33.09 -1.23 -3.47
N VAL A 177 32.18 -1.67 -2.59
CA VAL A 177 31.53 -2.98 -2.71
C VAL A 177 30.56 -2.94 -3.88
N THR A 178 29.69 -1.94 -3.98
CA THR A 178 28.77 -1.81 -5.13
C THR A 178 29.55 -1.67 -6.43
N ASP A 179 30.62 -0.88 -6.43
CA ASP A 179 31.45 -0.68 -7.60
C ASP A 179 32.10 -1.98 -8.12
N SER A 180 32.49 -2.87 -7.21
CA SER A 180 33.08 -4.16 -7.55
C SER A 180 32.08 -5.21 -8.04
N LEU A 181 30.79 -5.06 -7.69
CA LEU A 181 29.74 -6.02 -8.01
C LEU A 181 28.91 -5.63 -9.25
N LEU A 182 28.90 -4.37 -9.62
CA LEU A 182 28.24 -3.90 -10.85
C LEU A 182 29.05 -4.32 -12.08
N GLY A 183 28.36 -4.90 -13.05
CA GLY A 183 28.98 -5.37 -14.29
C GLY A 183 29.27 -4.23 -15.27
N PHE A 184 30.42 -4.29 -15.96
CA PHE A 184 30.74 -3.42 -17.08
C PHE A 184 30.11 -3.96 -18.38
N ASN A 185 29.62 -3.08 -19.22
CA ASN A 185 28.95 -3.42 -20.49
C ASN A 185 27.79 -4.41 -20.34
N LYS A 186 27.14 -4.36 -19.16
CA LYS A 186 25.98 -5.18 -18.83
C LYS A 186 24.86 -4.33 -18.26
N GLU A 187 23.64 -4.79 -18.41
CA GLU A 187 22.52 -4.20 -17.72
C GLU A 187 22.53 -4.60 -16.24
N ASN A 188 22.65 -3.64 -15.35
CA ASN A 188 22.71 -3.86 -13.91
C ASN A 188 21.31 -3.72 -13.28
N TRP A 189 20.79 -4.82 -12.78
CA TRP A 189 19.52 -4.91 -12.08
C TRP A 189 19.75 -4.87 -10.57
N VAL A 190 19.41 -3.77 -9.91
CA VAL A 190 19.60 -3.62 -8.47
C VAL A 190 18.25 -3.67 -7.78
N PHE A 191 18.07 -4.68 -6.93
CA PHE A 191 16.89 -4.88 -6.09
C PHE A 191 17.18 -4.40 -4.69
N LEU A 192 16.52 -3.33 -4.27
CA LEU A 192 16.65 -2.77 -2.92
C LEU A 192 15.46 -3.18 -2.06
N GLU A 193 15.70 -4.13 -1.15
CA GLU A 193 14.69 -4.70 -0.25
C GLU A 193 14.80 -4.12 1.16
N THR A 194 14.24 -2.94 1.33
CA THR A 194 14.16 -2.25 2.62
C THR A 194 12.89 -1.39 2.73
N LYS A 195 12.39 -1.25 3.96
CA LYS A 195 11.29 -0.31 4.29
C LYS A 195 11.81 0.98 4.95
N LYS A 196 13.12 1.18 5.01
CA LYS A 196 13.75 2.35 5.65
C LYS A 196 13.98 3.47 4.62
N PRO A 197 13.25 4.62 4.69
CA PRO A 197 13.36 5.69 3.70
C PRO A 197 14.78 6.24 3.55
N ASN A 198 15.50 6.40 4.68
CA ASN A 198 16.88 6.89 4.66
C ASN A 198 17.82 5.98 3.87
N LEU A 199 17.59 4.67 3.96
CA LEU A 199 18.39 3.69 3.24
C LEU A 199 18.06 3.71 1.75
N VAL A 200 16.77 3.83 1.40
CA VAL A 200 16.35 4.00 0.00
C VAL A 200 17.06 5.21 -0.61
N SER A 201 16.99 6.38 0.05
CA SER A 201 17.65 7.60 -0.43
C SER A 201 19.15 7.45 -0.57
N SER A 202 19.85 6.88 0.42
CA SER A 202 21.30 6.76 0.40
C SER A 202 21.79 5.79 -0.67
N VAL A 203 21.13 4.63 -0.82
CA VAL A 203 21.48 3.64 -1.85
C VAL A 203 21.18 4.16 -3.25
N THR A 204 20.03 4.79 -3.44
CA THR A 204 19.67 5.37 -4.74
C THR A 204 20.67 6.48 -5.15
N SER A 205 21.05 7.35 -4.22
CA SER A 205 22.06 8.38 -4.50
C SER A 205 23.44 7.77 -4.82
N LEU A 206 23.84 6.73 -4.07
CA LEU A 206 25.08 6.02 -4.34
C LEU A 206 25.09 5.40 -5.74
N LEU A 207 24.06 4.62 -6.07
CA LEU A 207 23.97 3.95 -7.37
C LEU A 207 23.95 4.98 -8.50
N ASN A 208 23.20 6.08 -8.34
CA ASN A 208 23.15 7.15 -9.33
C ASN A 208 24.52 7.81 -9.57
N SER A 209 25.39 7.86 -8.54
CA SER A 209 26.74 8.38 -8.67
C SER A 209 27.70 7.43 -9.39
N GLN A 210 27.30 6.17 -9.55
CA GLN A 210 28.11 5.11 -10.20
C GLN A 210 27.67 4.81 -11.63
N ILE A 211 26.64 5.52 -12.14
CA ILE A 211 26.21 5.40 -13.53
C ILE A 211 27.29 5.99 -14.43
N THR A 212 27.71 5.22 -15.43
CA THR A 212 28.62 5.62 -16.51
C THR A 212 28.05 5.14 -17.83
N ASP A 213 28.70 5.51 -18.95
CA ASP A 213 28.30 5.03 -20.29
C ASP A 213 28.51 3.51 -20.45
N GLU A 214 29.27 2.90 -19.56
CA GLU A 214 29.60 1.47 -19.56
C GLU A 214 28.85 0.67 -18.49
N ARG A 215 27.99 1.36 -17.68
CA ARG A 215 27.26 0.76 -16.54
C ARG A 215 25.85 1.26 -16.41
#